data_b0b8d5dd2cc70b9ca2eb3845457d2525
#
_entry.id   b0b8d5dd2cc70b9ca2eb3845457d2525
#
_cell.length_a   1.000
_cell.length_b   1.000
_cell.length_c   1.000
_cell.angle_alpha   90.00
_cell.angle_beta   90.00
_cell.angle_gamma   90.00
#
_symmetry.space_group_name_H-M   'P 1'
#
loop_
_entity.id
_entity.type
_entity.pdbx_description
1 polymer ?
#
loop_
_entity_poly.entity_id
_entity_poly.type
_entity_poly.pdbx_seq_one_letter_code
_entity_poly.pdbx_strand_id
1 'polypeptide(L)'
;DPAGHGGAEKGCSMNIHPFRPAMPSRRWLLALAWAGLAALAGGCATQPGGDIPPELQTASDESDARKRARTRLALAAGYYENGQHMVALDEQKRALQADPNYPDAYNLGGLIYMALGDNALAISNFQRAIALNPRDGNAMHNLGWLHCQAGRYDDATQAFQRAVAVPTYQDRAKTLMAQGVCQARAGDTAGAEKTLMHSYELDAGNPVTAFNLSQLLYNRGDYNRAQFYIRRLNNSDLANAESLWLGIKVERRMNNRQAMEQLASQLRRRFPQSRELLSYERGAFDE
;
A
#
# COMPACT_ATOMS: atom_id res chain seq x y z
N ASP A 1 15.11 -65.70 -14.91
CA ASP A 1 14.59 -66.66 -15.92
C ASP A 1 13.26 -67.25 -15.55
N PRO A 2 12.43 -67.66 -16.51
CA PRO A 2 12.11 -67.00 -17.79
C PRO A 2 10.60 -67.00 -18.11
N ALA A 3 10.28 -66.50 -19.32
CA ALA A 3 9.18 -66.90 -20.22
C ALA A 3 7.78 -66.33 -19.89
N GLY A 4 6.99 -65.88 -20.81
CA GLY A 4 6.98 -65.98 -22.25
C GLY A 4 5.53 -65.85 -22.73
N HIS A 5 5.38 -65.51 -23.99
CA HIS A 5 4.20 -65.67 -24.85
C HIS A 5 2.96 -64.80 -24.54
N GLY A 6 2.34 -64.17 -25.48
CA GLY A 6 2.31 -64.34 -26.95
C GLY A 6 0.96 -63.92 -27.43
N GLY A 7 0.92 -63.21 -28.55
CA GLY A 7 -0.05 -63.40 -29.60
C GLY A 7 -1.43 -62.69 -29.46
N ALA A 8 -1.77 -61.79 -30.31
CA ALA A 8 -2.56 -62.11 -31.50
C ALA A 8 -3.12 -60.79 -32.10
N GLU A 9 -2.63 -60.47 -33.24
CA GLU A 9 -3.28 -59.57 -34.21
C GLU A 9 -4.64 -60.14 -34.61
N LYS A 10 -5.67 -59.29 -34.53
CA LYS A 10 -6.90 -59.49 -35.28
C LYS A 10 -7.16 -58.29 -36.17
N GLY A 11 -6.88 -58.56 -37.46
CA GLY A 11 -7.25 -57.65 -38.52
C GLY A 11 -8.75 -57.49 -38.59
N CYS A 12 -9.21 -56.22 -38.68
CA CYS A 12 -10.61 -55.89 -38.98
C CYS A 12 -10.70 -55.45 -40.44
N SER A 13 -11.29 -56.31 -41.22
CA SER A 13 -11.59 -56.12 -42.65
C SER A 13 -12.61 -55.02 -42.86
N MET A 14 -12.23 -54.05 -43.66
CA MET A 14 -13.08 -52.88 -44.00
C MET A 14 -13.99 -53.27 -45.18
N ASN A 15 -15.26 -53.48 -44.92
CA ASN A 15 -16.27 -53.74 -45.96
C ASN A 15 -16.80 -52.40 -46.47
N ILE A 16 -16.42 -52.00 -47.68
CA ILE A 16 -16.90 -50.78 -48.35
C ILE A 16 -18.19 -51.12 -49.13
N HIS A 17 -19.35 -50.66 -48.63
CA HIS A 17 -20.59 -50.63 -49.39
C HIS A 17 -20.75 -49.29 -50.09
N PRO A 18 -21.13 -49.24 -51.35
CA PRO A 18 -21.32 -48.00 -52.09
C PRO A 18 -22.63 -47.29 -51.68
N PHE A 19 -22.47 -46.04 -51.24
CA PHE A 19 -23.54 -45.13 -50.83
C PHE A 19 -24.28 -44.63 -52.10
N ARG A 20 -25.56 -44.94 -52.24
CA ARG A 20 -26.44 -44.33 -53.24
C ARG A 20 -27.06 -43.07 -52.61
N PRO A 21 -26.98 -41.87 -53.24
CA PRO A 21 -27.63 -40.70 -52.71
C PRO A 21 -29.15 -40.77 -52.95
N ALA A 22 -29.94 -40.69 -51.88
CA ALA A 22 -31.36 -40.52 -51.95
C ALA A 22 -31.66 -39.01 -52.16
N MET A 23 -32.46 -38.69 -53.18
CA MET A 23 -32.95 -37.33 -53.44
C MET A 23 -33.87 -36.89 -52.31
N PRO A 24 -33.70 -35.65 -51.75
CA PRO A 24 -34.60 -35.14 -50.72
C PRO A 24 -35.98 -34.79 -51.27
N SER A 25 -37.01 -35.25 -50.56
CA SER A 25 -38.40 -34.96 -50.90
C SER A 25 -38.71 -33.47 -50.74
N ARG A 26 -39.63 -32.94 -51.56
CA ARG A 26 -40.07 -31.55 -51.61
C ARG A 26 -40.46 -30.92 -50.23
N ARG A 27 -40.74 -31.76 -49.25
CA ARG A 27 -41.05 -31.37 -47.86
C ARG A 27 -39.84 -30.84 -47.08
N TRP A 28 -38.63 -31.26 -47.39
CA TRP A 28 -37.39 -30.82 -46.73
C TRP A 28 -36.95 -29.42 -47.22
N LEU A 29 -37.27 -29.04 -48.44
CA LEU A 29 -36.93 -27.73 -48.99
C LEU A 29 -37.75 -26.61 -48.34
N LEU A 30 -38.97 -26.88 -47.90
CA LEU A 30 -39.83 -25.92 -47.19
C LEU A 30 -39.36 -25.75 -45.74
N ALA A 31 -38.83 -26.79 -45.08
CA ALA A 31 -38.29 -26.68 -43.73
C ALA A 31 -36.99 -25.85 -43.67
N LEU A 32 -36.14 -25.91 -44.69
CA LEU A 32 -34.93 -25.11 -44.78
C LEU A 32 -35.21 -23.63 -45.07
N ALA A 33 -36.29 -23.30 -45.77
CA ALA A 33 -36.71 -21.91 -46.00
C ALA A 33 -37.21 -21.23 -44.72
N TRP A 34 -37.89 -21.95 -43.82
CA TRP A 34 -38.31 -21.43 -42.51
C TRP A 34 -37.18 -21.29 -41.51
N ALA A 35 -36.17 -22.18 -41.54
CA ALA A 35 -34.96 -22.07 -40.71
C ALA A 35 -34.08 -20.88 -41.11
N GLY A 36 -34.03 -20.51 -42.40
CA GLY A 36 -33.32 -19.33 -42.87
C GLY A 36 -33.96 -17.99 -42.47
N LEU A 37 -35.29 -17.93 -42.36
CA LEU A 37 -36.00 -16.70 -41.98
C LEU A 37 -35.91 -16.42 -40.46
N ALA A 38 -35.80 -17.45 -39.62
CA ALA A 38 -35.64 -17.31 -38.20
C ALA A 38 -34.20 -16.85 -37.80
N ALA A 39 -33.20 -17.07 -38.66
CA ALA A 39 -31.82 -16.63 -38.40
C ALA A 39 -31.58 -15.13 -38.66
N LEU A 40 -32.50 -14.45 -39.39
CA LEU A 40 -32.38 -13.01 -39.65
C LEU A 40 -33.07 -12.11 -38.60
N ALA A 41 -33.85 -12.68 -37.68
CA ALA A 41 -34.50 -11.95 -36.59
C ALA A 41 -33.68 -11.94 -35.26
N GLY A 42 -32.53 -12.60 -35.21
CA GLY A 42 -31.65 -12.70 -34.03
C GLY A 42 -30.53 -11.65 -33.95
N GLY A 43 -30.62 -10.57 -34.69
CA GLY A 43 -29.57 -9.57 -34.77
C GLY A 43 -29.73 -8.38 -33.83
N CYS A 44 -29.77 -8.61 -32.51
CA CYS A 44 -29.39 -7.63 -31.49
C CYS A 44 -29.12 -8.38 -30.18
N ALA A 45 -28.20 -9.39 -30.20
CA ALA A 45 -27.51 -9.75 -28.99
C ALA A 45 -26.50 -8.63 -28.74
N THR A 46 -26.79 -7.75 -27.79
CA THR A 46 -25.78 -6.91 -27.15
C THR A 46 -24.68 -7.85 -26.68
N GLN A 47 -23.53 -7.86 -27.37
CA GLN A 47 -22.33 -8.44 -26.84
C GLN A 47 -22.12 -7.83 -25.47
N PRO A 48 -21.95 -8.64 -24.40
CA PRO A 48 -21.39 -8.10 -23.18
C PRO A 48 -20.08 -7.46 -23.60
N GLY A 49 -19.93 -6.14 -23.34
CA GLY A 49 -18.70 -5.45 -23.65
C GLY A 49 -17.53 -6.26 -23.14
N GLY A 50 -16.64 -6.67 -24.04
CA GLY A 50 -15.45 -7.38 -23.64
C GLY A 50 -14.74 -6.54 -22.59
N ASP A 51 -14.37 -7.15 -21.47
CA ASP A 51 -13.64 -6.49 -20.41
C ASP A 51 -12.38 -5.86 -21.02
N ILE A 52 -12.31 -4.53 -21.05
CA ILE A 52 -11.15 -3.81 -21.51
C ILE A 52 -10.02 -4.14 -20.52
N PRO A 53 -8.83 -4.60 -21.00
CA PRO A 53 -7.71 -4.87 -20.11
C PRO A 53 -7.43 -3.67 -19.20
N PRO A 54 -7.13 -3.89 -17.91
CA PRO A 54 -6.93 -2.81 -16.94
C PRO A 54 -5.93 -1.73 -17.38
N GLU A 55 -4.92 -2.12 -18.13
CA GLU A 55 -3.92 -1.21 -18.70
C GLU A 55 -4.42 -0.30 -19.83
N LEU A 56 -5.56 -0.61 -20.43
CA LEU A 56 -6.19 0.17 -21.48
C LEU A 56 -7.42 0.96 -21.00
N GLN A 57 -7.81 0.78 -19.73
CA GLN A 57 -8.95 1.49 -19.18
C GLN A 57 -8.63 2.97 -18.94
N THR A 58 -9.51 3.83 -19.41
CA THR A 58 -9.48 5.29 -19.19
C THR A 58 -10.60 5.72 -18.26
N ALA A 59 -10.58 6.98 -17.81
CA ALA A 59 -11.65 7.51 -16.97
C ALA A 59 -13.05 7.48 -17.66
N SER A 60 -13.10 7.43 -18.99
CA SER A 60 -14.34 7.31 -19.75
C SER A 60 -14.91 5.89 -19.76
N ASP A 61 -14.07 4.88 -19.51
CA ASP A 61 -14.48 3.46 -19.50
C ASP A 61 -14.96 3.02 -18.11
N GLU A 62 -14.85 3.93 -17.13
CA GLU A 62 -15.29 3.67 -15.77
C GLU A 62 -16.81 3.47 -15.68
N SER A 63 -17.23 2.37 -15.05
CA SER A 63 -18.64 2.08 -14.87
C SER A 63 -19.36 3.14 -14.04
N ASP A 64 -20.67 3.32 -14.26
CA ASP A 64 -21.46 4.26 -13.44
C ASP A 64 -21.49 3.86 -11.97
N ALA A 65 -21.41 2.58 -11.65
CA ALA A 65 -21.26 2.07 -10.29
C ALA A 65 -19.96 2.58 -9.67
N ARG A 66 -18.82 2.46 -10.37
CA ARG A 66 -17.53 2.95 -9.94
C ARG A 66 -17.51 4.49 -9.82
N LYS A 67 -18.12 5.23 -10.72
CA LYS A 67 -18.22 6.70 -10.63
C LYS A 67 -18.97 7.13 -9.36
N ARG A 68 -20.11 6.47 -9.05
CA ARG A 68 -20.83 6.72 -7.79
C ARG A 68 -20.00 6.36 -6.56
N ALA A 69 -19.33 5.21 -6.59
CA ALA A 69 -18.46 4.76 -5.49
C ALA A 69 -17.33 5.76 -5.24
N ARG A 70 -16.67 6.24 -6.30
CA ARG A 70 -15.60 7.24 -6.21
C ARG A 70 -16.07 8.55 -5.58
N THR A 71 -17.26 9.05 -5.98
CA THR A 71 -17.84 10.27 -5.38
C THR A 71 -18.08 10.09 -3.87
N ARG A 72 -18.63 8.94 -3.46
CA ARG A 72 -18.84 8.61 -2.04
C ARG A 72 -17.52 8.46 -1.29
N LEU A 73 -16.53 7.86 -1.93
CA LEU A 73 -15.20 7.72 -1.35
C LEU A 73 -14.51 9.07 -1.13
N ALA A 74 -14.63 10.00 -2.08
CA ALA A 74 -14.09 11.35 -1.92
C ALA A 74 -14.73 12.10 -0.73
N LEU A 75 -16.04 11.93 -0.53
CA LEU A 75 -16.73 12.48 0.66
C LEU A 75 -16.22 11.81 1.94
N ALA A 76 -16.06 10.48 1.93
CA ALA A 76 -15.51 9.74 3.08
C ALA A 76 -14.11 10.22 3.45
N ALA A 77 -13.24 10.44 2.46
CA ALA A 77 -11.90 10.96 2.67
C ALA A 77 -11.92 12.35 3.31
N GLY A 78 -12.76 13.27 2.81
CA GLY A 78 -12.91 14.61 3.41
C GLY A 78 -13.40 14.57 4.85
N TYR A 79 -14.35 13.71 5.19
CA TYR A 79 -14.80 13.53 6.56
C TYR A 79 -13.72 12.90 7.45
N TYR A 80 -12.95 11.95 6.91
CA TYR A 80 -11.83 11.35 7.63
C TYR A 80 -10.75 12.38 7.97
N GLU A 81 -10.35 13.22 7.02
CA GLU A 81 -9.37 14.30 7.22
C GLU A 81 -9.83 15.32 8.27
N ASN A 82 -11.14 15.55 8.36
CA ASN A 82 -11.75 16.43 9.36
C ASN A 82 -12.01 15.73 10.73
N GLY A 83 -11.51 14.50 10.93
CA GLY A 83 -11.69 13.75 12.18
C GLY A 83 -13.10 13.19 12.41
N GLN A 84 -14.01 13.31 11.43
CA GLN A 84 -15.39 12.84 11.52
C GLN A 84 -15.48 11.36 11.12
N HIS A 85 -14.79 10.48 11.86
CA HIS A 85 -14.55 9.09 11.47
C HIS A 85 -15.83 8.25 11.29
N MET A 86 -16.87 8.48 12.09
CA MET A 86 -18.15 7.76 11.96
C MET A 86 -18.88 8.14 10.68
N VAL A 87 -18.87 9.45 10.31
CA VAL A 87 -19.49 9.91 9.07
C VAL A 87 -18.67 9.41 7.86
N ALA A 88 -17.34 9.43 7.97
CA ALA A 88 -16.46 8.86 6.96
C ALA A 88 -16.76 7.36 6.73
N LEU A 89 -17.00 6.61 7.79
CA LEU A 89 -17.36 5.19 7.71
C LEU A 89 -18.69 4.96 6.98
N ASP A 90 -19.68 5.81 7.24
CA ASP A 90 -20.99 5.71 6.56
C ASP A 90 -20.85 5.97 5.05
N GLU A 91 -20.11 6.99 4.64
CA GLU A 91 -19.88 7.29 3.24
C GLU A 91 -19.00 6.21 2.56
N GLN A 92 -18.01 5.65 3.27
CA GLN A 92 -17.20 4.53 2.79
C GLN A 92 -18.07 3.27 2.54
N LYS A 93 -19.00 2.94 3.45
CA LYS A 93 -19.97 1.85 3.26
C LYS A 93 -20.87 2.08 2.04
N ARG A 94 -21.32 3.32 1.83
CA ARG A 94 -22.10 3.70 0.63
C ARG A 94 -21.29 3.56 -0.64
N ALA A 95 -19.98 3.85 -0.61
CA ALA A 95 -19.09 3.59 -1.73
C ALA A 95 -19.04 2.10 -2.07
N LEU A 96 -18.91 1.23 -1.06
CA LEU A 96 -18.90 -0.23 -1.25
C LEU A 96 -20.27 -0.81 -1.63
N GLN A 97 -21.37 -0.17 -1.26
CA GLN A 97 -22.71 -0.53 -1.76
C GLN A 97 -22.86 -0.24 -3.26
N ALA A 98 -22.25 0.85 -3.74
CA ALA A 98 -22.24 1.20 -5.14
C ALA A 98 -21.30 0.29 -5.96
N ASP A 99 -20.10 0.00 -5.42
CA ASP A 99 -19.10 -0.90 -6.02
C ASP A 99 -18.39 -1.73 -4.96
N PRO A 100 -18.81 -3.00 -4.75
CA PRO A 100 -18.23 -3.89 -3.74
C PRO A 100 -16.78 -4.31 -4.01
N ASN A 101 -16.26 -4.07 -5.22
CA ASN A 101 -14.91 -4.42 -5.63
C ASN A 101 -14.00 -3.18 -5.79
N TYR A 102 -14.25 -2.13 -5.05
CA TYR A 102 -13.44 -0.92 -5.09
C TYR A 102 -12.30 -0.97 -4.05
N PRO A 103 -11.02 -1.23 -4.47
CA PRO A 103 -9.89 -1.40 -3.54
C PRO A 103 -9.64 -0.18 -2.66
N ASP A 104 -9.71 1.04 -3.24
CA ASP A 104 -9.45 2.28 -2.51
C ASP A 104 -10.46 2.51 -1.37
N ALA A 105 -11.71 2.06 -1.55
CA ALA A 105 -12.72 2.16 -0.50
C ALA A 105 -12.39 1.23 0.69
N TYR A 106 -11.81 0.07 0.43
CA TYR A 106 -11.30 -0.80 1.50
C TYR A 106 -10.05 -0.22 2.15
N ASN A 107 -9.13 0.37 1.38
CA ASN A 107 -7.94 1.02 1.96
C ASN A 107 -8.34 2.18 2.90
N LEU A 108 -9.25 3.06 2.48
CA LEU A 108 -9.78 4.12 3.34
C LEU A 108 -10.54 3.54 4.54
N GLY A 109 -11.32 2.47 4.35
CA GLY A 109 -11.99 1.75 5.43
C GLY A 109 -11.01 1.26 6.50
N GLY A 110 -9.86 0.74 6.08
CA GLY A 110 -8.77 0.35 6.99
C GLY A 110 -8.26 1.52 7.82
N LEU A 111 -8.03 2.67 7.21
CA LEU A 111 -7.60 3.89 7.90
C LEU A 111 -8.67 4.40 8.89
N ILE A 112 -9.94 4.38 8.49
CA ILE A 112 -11.05 4.79 9.35
C ILE A 112 -11.15 3.88 10.58
N TYR A 113 -11.10 2.54 10.39
CA TYR A 113 -11.15 1.60 11.52
C TYR A 113 -9.92 1.71 12.43
N MET A 114 -8.73 1.98 11.87
CA MET A 114 -7.55 2.33 12.68
C MET A 114 -7.81 3.54 13.58
N ALA A 115 -8.38 4.61 13.02
CA ALA A 115 -8.70 5.82 13.78
C ALA A 115 -9.78 5.60 14.84
N LEU A 116 -10.69 4.66 14.61
CA LEU A 116 -11.72 4.23 15.56
C LEU A 116 -11.20 3.20 16.60
N GLY A 117 -9.95 2.74 16.47
CA GLY A 117 -9.34 1.77 17.38
C GLY A 117 -9.70 0.30 17.09
N ASP A 118 -10.44 0.02 16.01
CA ASP A 118 -10.78 -1.36 15.62
C ASP A 118 -9.71 -1.93 14.67
N ASN A 119 -8.62 -2.38 15.27
CA ASN A 119 -7.49 -2.92 14.51
C ASN A 119 -7.83 -4.21 13.73
N ALA A 120 -8.79 -5.00 14.19
CA ALA A 120 -9.19 -6.23 13.51
C ALA A 120 -9.89 -5.92 12.17
N LEU A 121 -10.86 -5.00 12.20
CA LEU A 121 -11.53 -4.53 10.98
C LEU A 121 -10.58 -3.73 10.08
N ALA A 122 -9.64 -2.97 10.63
CA ALA A 122 -8.63 -2.28 9.85
C ALA A 122 -7.77 -3.26 9.04
N ILE A 123 -7.25 -4.32 9.67
CA ILE A 123 -6.47 -5.39 9.00
C ILE A 123 -7.29 -6.04 7.90
N SER A 124 -8.52 -6.44 8.19
CA SER A 124 -9.41 -7.09 7.21
C SER A 124 -9.64 -6.20 5.98
N ASN A 125 -9.84 -4.89 6.18
CA ASN A 125 -10.03 -3.94 5.11
C ASN A 125 -8.76 -3.77 4.26
N PHE A 126 -7.58 -3.60 4.87
CA PHE A 126 -6.32 -3.52 4.13
C PHE A 126 -6.03 -4.81 3.34
N GLN A 127 -6.25 -5.97 3.95
CA GLN A 127 -6.09 -7.26 3.26
C GLN A 127 -7.04 -7.39 2.07
N ARG A 128 -8.29 -6.93 2.20
CA ARG A 128 -9.25 -6.93 1.09
C ARG A 128 -8.82 -5.97 -0.02
N ALA A 129 -8.33 -4.77 0.31
CA ALA A 129 -7.78 -3.84 -0.67
C ALA A 129 -6.63 -4.49 -1.46
N ILE A 130 -5.68 -5.13 -0.77
CA ILE A 130 -4.54 -5.82 -1.39
C ILE A 130 -4.99 -7.02 -2.24
N ALA A 131 -6.02 -7.76 -1.80
CA ALA A 131 -6.55 -8.88 -2.58
C ALA A 131 -7.21 -8.41 -3.89
N LEU A 132 -7.87 -7.26 -3.88
CA LEU A 132 -8.50 -6.66 -5.07
C LEU A 132 -7.47 -5.96 -5.96
N ASN A 133 -6.43 -5.36 -5.38
CA ASN A 133 -5.32 -4.74 -6.10
C ASN A 133 -3.97 -5.16 -5.50
N PRO A 134 -3.36 -6.25 -6.00
CA PRO A 134 -2.08 -6.74 -5.49
C PRO A 134 -0.87 -5.81 -5.75
N ARG A 135 -1.09 -4.67 -6.41
CA ARG A 135 -0.07 -3.64 -6.66
C ARG A 135 -0.34 -2.36 -5.86
N ASP A 136 -1.25 -2.38 -4.89
CA ASP A 136 -1.52 -1.25 -4.01
C ASP A 136 -0.46 -1.15 -2.90
N GLY A 137 0.60 -0.40 -3.19
CA GLY A 137 1.67 -0.11 -2.23
C GLY A 137 1.17 0.68 -1.01
N ASN A 138 0.13 1.51 -1.15
CA ASN A 138 -0.44 2.27 -0.03
C ASN A 138 -1.14 1.36 0.97
N ALA A 139 -1.98 0.44 0.50
CA ALA A 139 -2.64 -0.53 1.37
C ALA A 139 -1.64 -1.43 2.10
N MET A 140 -0.57 -1.87 1.41
CA MET A 140 0.52 -2.64 2.02
C MET A 140 1.29 -1.81 3.06
N HIS A 141 1.60 -0.54 2.78
CA HIS A 141 2.22 0.38 3.73
C HIS A 141 1.37 0.55 5.00
N ASN A 142 0.08 0.82 4.83
CA ASN A 142 -0.84 1.03 5.95
C ASN A 142 -0.98 -0.24 6.81
N LEU A 143 -1.08 -1.42 6.18
CA LEU A 143 -1.08 -2.70 6.88
C LEU A 143 0.22 -2.92 7.65
N GLY A 144 1.36 -2.62 7.04
CA GLY A 144 2.67 -2.71 7.70
C GLY A 144 2.76 -1.81 8.92
N TRP A 145 2.28 -0.57 8.82
CA TRP A 145 2.27 0.36 9.93
C TRP A 145 1.38 -0.11 11.08
N LEU A 146 0.19 -0.64 10.77
CA LEU A 146 -0.71 -1.20 11.78
C LEU A 146 -0.10 -2.41 12.49
N HIS A 147 0.57 -3.31 11.75
CA HIS A 147 1.30 -4.43 12.35
C HIS A 147 2.42 -3.93 13.26
N CYS A 148 3.16 -2.90 12.85
CA CYS A 148 4.21 -2.28 13.66
C CYS A 148 3.67 -1.72 14.99
N GLN A 149 2.56 -0.99 14.93
CA GLN A 149 1.91 -0.46 16.14
C GLN A 149 1.45 -1.57 17.09
N ALA A 150 1.05 -2.71 16.55
CA ALA A 150 0.65 -3.89 17.31
C ALA A 150 1.82 -4.76 17.80
N GLY A 151 3.08 -4.34 17.58
CA GLY A 151 4.28 -5.10 17.96
C GLY A 151 4.55 -6.33 17.08
N ARG A 152 3.83 -6.50 15.97
CA ARG A 152 4.02 -7.59 15.01
C ARG A 152 5.06 -7.19 13.96
N TYR A 153 6.30 -7.15 14.39
CA TYR A 153 7.38 -6.55 13.59
C TYR A 153 7.75 -7.33 12.33
N ASP A 154 7.64 -8.66 12.35
CA ASP A 154 7.91 -9.50 11.19
C ASP A 154 6.84 -9.28 10.11
N ASP A 155 5.57 -9.28 10.49
CA ASP A 155 4.44 -8.99 9.59
C ASP A 155 4.55 -7.57 9.01
N ALA A 156 4.95 -6.60 9.84
CA ALA A 156 5.18 -5.22 9.42
C ALA A 156 6.29 -5.14 8.36
N THR A 157 7.42 -5.79 8.61
CA THR A 157 8.56 -5.81 7.69
C THR A 157 8.18 -6.44 6.35
N GLN A 158 7.46 -7.56 6.36
CA GLN A 158 6.99 -8.21 5.15
C GLN A 158 6.05 -7.29 4.33
N ALA A 159 5.10 -6.63 5.00
CA ALA A 159 4.16 -5.72 4.34
C ALA A 159 4.88 -4.51 3.71
N PHE A 160 5.82 -3.88 4.43
CA PHE A 160 6.61 -2.77 3.91
C PHE A 160 7.49 -3.18 2.73
N GLN A 161 8.16 -4.32 2.80
CA GLN A 161 8.99 -4.84 1.70
C GLN A 161 8.15 -5.09 0.44
N ARG A 162 6.97 -5.66 0.59
CA ARG A 162 6.04 -5.85 -0.53
C ARG A 162 5.63 -4.51 -1.14
N ALA A 163 5.33 -3.48 -0.33
CA ALA A 163 4.99 -2.15 -0.83
C ALA A 163 6.14 -1.53 -1.64
N VAL A 164 7.35 -1.55 -1.10
CA VAL A 164 8.56 -1.00 -1.76
C VAL A 164 8.90 -1.76 -3.04
N ALA A 165 8.58 -3.05 -3.14
CA ALA A 165 8.82 -3.87 -4.32
C ALA A 165 7.87 -3.55 -5.49
N VAL A 166 6.76 -2.84 -5.28
CA VAL A 166 5.84 -2.44 -6.36
C VAL A 166 6.51 -1.37 -7.24
N PRO A 167 6.74 -1.63 -8.54
CA PRO A 167 7.51 -0.70 -9.38
C PRO A 167 6.88 0.68 -9.55
N THR A 168 5.55 0.74 -9.56
CA THR A 168 4.75 1.97 -9.76
C THR A 168 4.49 2.74 -8.47
N TYR A 169 4.92 2.21 -7.31
CA TYR A 169 4.69 2.86 -6.03
C TYR A 169 5.62 4.05 -5.84
N GLN A 170 5.03 5.23 -5.63
CA GLN A 170 5.79 6.50 -5.55
C GLN A 170 6.31 6.79 -4.13
N ASP A 171 5.59 6.36 -3.08
CA ASP A 171 5.89 6.71 -1.69
C ASP A 171 6.92 5.76 -1.03
N ARG A 172 7.91 5.31 -1.80
CA ARG A 172 8.94 4.36 -1.34
C ARG A 172 9.75 4.92 -0.17
N ALA A 173 10.15 6.18 -0.24
CA ALA A 173 10.91 6.84 0.82
C ALA A 173 10.14 6.85 2.14
N LYS A 174 8.85 7.21 2.09
CA LYS A 174 7.94 7.20 3.25
C LYS A 174 7.81 5.79 3.85
N THR A 175 7.69 4.77 3.00
CA THR A 175 7.55 3.38 3.46
C THR A 175 8.84 2.87 4.08
N LEU A 176 10.01 3.17 3.50
CA LEU A 176 11.30 2.85 4.09
C LEU A 176 11.52 3.57 5.42
N MET A 177 11.09 4.83 5.54
CA MET A 177 11.12 5.55 6.82
C MET A 177 10.28 4.81 7.87
N ALA A 178 9.04 4.45 7.56
CA ALA A 178 8.16 3.71 8.46
C ALA A 178 8.75 2.34 8.84
N GLN A 179 9.34 1.62 7.88
CA GLN A 179 10.03 0.35 8.13
C GLN A 179 11.23 0.52 9.06
N GLY A 180 12.06 1.54 8.84
CA GLY A 180 13.22 1.80 9.69
C GLY A 180 12.85 2.18 11.11
N VAL A 181 11.80 3.00 11.28
CA VAL A 181 11.24 3.31 12.61
C VAL A 181 10.72 2.05 13.30
N CYS A 182 10.07 1.18 12.55
CA CYS A 182 9.56 -0.09 13.07
C CYS A 182 10.68 -1.04 13.50
N GLN A 183 11.73 -1.17 12.69
CA GLN A 183 12.93 -1.94 13.02
C GLN A 183 13.62 -1.42 14.29
N ALA A 184 13.71 -0.10 14.45
CA ALA A 184 14.24 0.51 15.66
C ALA A 184 13.42 0.13 16.91
N ARG A 185 12.09 0.14 16.81
CA ARG A 185 11.19 -0.30 17.88
C ARG A 185 11.34 -1.79 18.19
N ALA A 186 11.63 -2.61 17.20
CA ALA A 186 11.91 -4.03 17.35
C ALA A 186 13.28 -4.32 17.98
N GLY A 187 14.14 -3.31 18.14
CA GLY A 187 15.51 -3.45 18.62
C GLY A 187 16.54 -3.79 17.52
N ASP A 188 16.12 -3.90 16.26
CA ASP A 188 17.00 -4.08 15.10
C ASP A 188 17.62 -2.72 14.70
N THR A 189 18.55 -2.23 15.49
CA THR A 189 19.21 -0.93 15.24
C THR A 189 20.04 -0.90 13.96
N ALA A 190 20.68 -2.02 13.59
CA ALA A 190 21.49 -2.10 12.37
C ALA A 190 20.62 -2.08 11.11
N GLY A 191 19.54 -2.87 11.10
CA GLY A 191 18.55 -2.84 10.03
C GLY A 191 17.85 -1.49 9.91
N ALA A 192 17.48 -0.89 11.04
CA ALA A 192 16.87 0.44 11.10
C ALA A 192 17.77 1.51 10.47
N GLU A 193 19.05 1.53 10.82
CA GLU A 193 19.99 2.48 10.24
C GLU A 193 20.09 2.34 8.72
N LYS A 194 20.29 1.12 8.23
CA LYS A 194 20.38 0.83 6.79
C LYS A 194 19.13 1.28 6.06
N THR A 195 17.95 0.96 6.61
CA THR A 195 16.66 1.27 5.98
C THR A 195 16.38 2.77 6.01
N LEU A 196 16.67 3.46 7.13
CA LEU A 196 16.52 4.91 7.22
C LEU A 196 17.52 5.66 6.32
N MET A 197 18.74 5.17 6.15
CA MET A 197 19.69 5.74 5.19
C MET A 197 19.15 5.63 3.77
N HIS A 198 18.61 4.49 3.38
CA HIS A 198 17.99 4.33 2.06
C HIS A 198 16.79 5.27 1.89
N SER A 199 15.94 5.42 2.92
CA SER A 199 14.87 6.43 2.90
C SER A 199 15.42 7.85 2.69
N TYR A 200 16.50 8.20 3.38
CA TYR A 200 17.14 9.51 3.28
C TYR A 200 17.76 9.76 1.90
N GLU A 201 18.34 8.74 1.29
CA GLU A 201 18.86 8.82 -0.09
C GLU A 201 17.77 9.15 -1.12
N LEU A 202 16.56 8.60 -0.92
CA LEU A 202 15.40 8.86 -1.78
C LEU A 202 14.72 10.21 -1.48
N ASP A 203 14.68 10.61 -0.21
CA ASP A 203 14.08 11.86 0.26
C ASP A 203 14.85 12.42 1.45
N ALA A 204 15.88 13.21 1.16
CA ALA A 204 16.70 13.88 2.17
C ALA A 204 15.98 15.06 2.87
N GLY A 205 14.79 15.43 2.38
CA GLY A 205 13.95 16.47 2.96
C GLY A 205 13.01 15.98 4.06
N ASN A 206 12.86 14.66 4.22
CA ASN A 206 11.94 14.10 5.21
C ASN A 206 12.46 14.31 6.65
N PRO A 207 11.76 15.13 7.48
CA PRO A 207 12.21 15.46 8.83
C PRO A 207 12.19 14.24 9.77
N VAL A 208 11.23 13.32 9.57
CA VAL A 208 11.11 12.11 10.40
C VAL A 208 12.27 11.18 10.16
N THR A 209 12.68 11.01 8.90
CA THR A 209 13.87 10.20 8.55
C THR A 209 15.15 10.79 9.16
N ALA A 210 15.37 12.10 8.98
CA ALA A 210 16.56 12.78 9.50
C ALA A 210 16.63 12.71 11.03
N PHE A 211 15.51 12.93 11.72
CA PHE A 211 15.42 12.85 13.18
C PHE A 211 15.73 11.42 13.68
N ASN A 212 15.03 10.41 13.17
CA ASN A 212 15.19 9.03 13.65
C ASN A 212 16.59 8.48 13.34
N LEU A 213 17.18 8.82 12.20
CA LEU A 213 18.53 8.43 11.85
C LEU A 213 19.54 9.09 12.80
N SER A 214 19.37 10.39 13.08
CA SER A 214 20.22 11.10 14.06
C SER A 214 20.09 10.53 15.46
N GLN A 215 18.87 10.19 15.90
CA GLN A 215 18.62 9.60 17.22
C GLN A 215 19.30 8.23 17.37
N LEU A 216 19.20 7.36 16.34
CA LEU A 216 19.90 6.07 16.33
C LEU A 216 21.41 6.23 16.44
N LEU A 217 21.98 7.13 15.66
CA LEU A 217 23.43 7.41 15.64
C LEU A 217 23.88 8.02 16.97
N TYR A 218 23.10 8.93 17.55
CA TYR A 218 23.36 9.49 18.88
C TYR A 218 23.41 8.40 19.95
N ASN A 219 22.41 7.52 19.98
CA ASN A 219 22.33 6.44 20.97
C ASN A 219 23.49 5.44 20.84
N ARG A 220 24.03 5.27 19.64
CA ARG A 220 25.22 4.45 19.39
C ARG A 220 26.54 5.16 19.69
N GLY A 221 26.52 6.47 19.95
CA GLY A 221 27.73 7.27 20.19
C GLY A 221 28.40 7.81 18.91
N ASP A 222 27.79 7.63 17.74
CA ASP A 222 28.29 8.20 16.47
C ASP A 222 27.80 9.65 16.30
N TYR A 223 28.35 10.52 17.15
CA TYR A 223 27.90 11.90 17.24
C TYR A 223 28.20 12.72 15.99
N ASN A 224 29.26 12.41 15.27
CA ASN A 224 29.61 13.11 14.03
C ASN A 224 28.52 12.91 12.95
N ARG A 225 28.10 11.68 12.74
CA ARG A 225 27.02 11.40 11.79
C ARG A 225 25.67 11.88 12.29
N ALA A 226 25.39 11.73 13.59
CA ALA A 226 24.18 12.29 14.19
C ALA A 226 24.07 13.81 13.96
N GLN A 227 25.19 14.54 14.13
CA GLN A 227 25.26 15.97 13.90
C GLN A 227 24.91 16.35 12.44
N PHE A 228 25.44 15.60 11.48
CA PHE A 228 25.18 15.85 10.07
C PHE A 228 23.68 15.87 9.75
N TYR A 229 22.94 14.85 10.18
CA TYR A 229 21.51 14.75 9.90
C TYR A 229 20.67 15.74 10.69
N ILE A 230 20.97 15.92 12.00
CA ILE A 230 20.16 16.80 12.85
C ILE A 230 20.37 18.30 12.54
N ARG A 231 21.60 18.69 12.15
CA ARG A 231 21.87 20.09 11.73
C ARG A 231 21.08 20.45 10.47
N ARG A 232 21.01 19.53 9.50
CA ARG A 232 20.25 19.77 8.28
C ARG A 232 18.77 19.98 8.58
N LEU A 233 18.19 19.17 9.47
CA LEU A 233 16.81 19.35 9.92
C LEU A 233 16.63 20.65 10.67
N ASN A 234 17.49 20.96 11.63
CA ASN A 234 17.37 22.15 12.48
C ASN A 234 17.64 23.47 11.74
N ASN A 235 18.29 23.43 10.58
CA ASN A 235 18.48 24.57 9.69
C ASN A 235 17.33 24.75 8.69
N SER A 236 16.29 23.92 8.75
CA SER A 236 15.09 24.02 7.92
C SER A 236 13.90 24.59 8.72
N ASP A 237 12.84 24.96 8.00
CA ASP A 237 11.58 25.41 8.62
C ASP A 237 10.85 24.26 9.35
N LEU A 238 11.25 23.00 9.10
CA LEU A 238 10.69 21.81 9.71
C LEU A 238 11.24 21.50 11.11
N ALA A 239 12.19 22.29 11.60
CA ALA A 239 12.72 22.15 12.95
C ALA A 239 11.62 22.31 14.00
N ASN A 240 11.59 21.39 14.96
CA ASN A 240 10.65 21.37 16.08
C ASN A 240 11.39 21.28 17.43
N ALA A 241 10.67 21.29 18.54
CA ALA A 241 11.27 21.24 19.85
C ALA A 241 12.13 19.98 20.06
N GLU A 242 11.67 18.82 19.64
CA GLU A 242 12.39 17.54 19.78
C GLU A 242 13.66 17.53 18.93
N SER A 243 13.62 18.02 17.70
CA SER A 243 14.80 18.07 16.82
C SER A 243 15.86 19.06 17.34
N LEU A 244 15.44 20.22 17.85
CA LEU A 244 16.34 21.17 18.49
C LEU A 244 16.99 20.58 19.74
N TRP A 245 16.20 19.88 20.56
CA TRP A 245 16.70 19.20 21.77
C TRP A 245 17.71 18.11 21.44
N LEU A 246 17.42 17.26 20.44
CA LEU A 246 18.38 16.27 19.98
C LEU A 246 19.67 16.94 19.49
N GLY A 247 19.56 18.03 18.74
CA GLY A 247 20.70 18.81 18.28
C GLY A 247 21.56 19.34 19.47
N ILE A 248 20.91 19.87 20.50
CA ILE A 248 21.56 20.34 21.72
C ILE A 248 22.33 19.19 22.40
N LYS A 249 21.72 18.01 22.53
CA LYS A 249 22.37 16.82 23.12
C LYS A 249 23.57 16.39 22.28
N VAL A 250 23.47 16.38 20.96
CA VAL A 250 24.57 16.04 20.04
C VAL A 250 25.71 17.03 20.17
N GLU A 251 25.45 18.34 20.10
CA GLU A 251 26.49 19.38 20.20
C GLU A 251 27.19 19.35 21.57
N ARG A 252 26.45 19.06 22.65
CA ARG A 252 27.01 18.87 23.98
C ARG A 252 28.01 17.70 24.02
N ARG A 253 27.64 16.53 23.42
CA ARG A 253 28.57 15.36 23.36
C ARG A 253 29.82 15.65 22.53
N MET A 254 29.70 16.57 21.58
CA MET A 254 30.83 17.02 20.75
C MET A 254 31.62 18.20 21.37
N ASN A 255 31.27 18.64 22.58
CA ASN A 255 31.84 19.80 23.25
C ASN A 255 31.75 21.11 22.47
N ASN A 256 30.75 21.22 21.56
CA ASN A 256 30.48 22.42 20.76
C ASN A 256 29.50 23.36 21.48
N ARG A 257 30.04 24.06 22.50
CA ARG A 257 29.23 24.91 23.35
C ARG A 257 28.51 26.01 22.60
N GLN A 258 29.16 26.63 21.63
CA GLN A 258 28.57 27.71 20.83
C GLN A 258 27.33 27.27 20.06
N ALA A 259 27.41 26.14 19.33
CA ALA A 259 26.29 25.58 18.61
C ALA A 259 25.16 25.14 19.55
N MET A 260 25.50 24.54 20.69
CA MET A 260 24.52 24.17 21.73
C MET A 260 23.71 25.39 22.22
N GLU A 261 24.40 26.51 22.53
CA GLU A 261 23.75 27.75 23.00
C GLU A 261 22.88 28.39 21.90
N GLN A 262 23.29 28.33 20.63
CA GLN A 262 22.49 28.81 19.50
C GLN A 262 21.20 28.01 19.37
N LEU A 263 21.24 26.69 19.46
CA LEU A 263 20.06 25.83 19.41
C LEU A 263 19.15 26.06 20.62
N ALA A 264 19.71 26.20 21.81
CA ALA A 264 18.95 26.52 23.03
C ALA A 264 18.24 27.88 22.93
N SER A 265 18.89 28.87 22.31
CA SER A 265 18.27 30.16 22.03
C SER A 265 17.09 30.05 21.04
N GLN A 266 17.23 29.19 20.01
CA GLN A 266 16.10 28.89 19.10
C GLN A 266 14.96 28.19 19.84
N LEU A 267 15.27 27.21 20.68
CA LEU A 267 14.27 26.46 21.46
C LEU A 267 13.47 27.41 22.36
N ARG A 268 14.13 28.33 23.08
CA ARG A 268 13.46 29.35 23.92
C ARG A 268 12.54 30.25 23.11
N ARG A 269 12.99 30.71 21.94
CA ARG A 269 12.19 31.67 21.14
C ARG A 269 11.00 31.00 20.45
N ARG A 270 11.19 29.79 19.90
CA ARG A 270 10.18 29.15 19.07
C ARG A 270 9.22 28.27 19.88
N PHE A 271 9.73 27.67 20.96
CA PHE A 271 9.00 26.65 21.74
C PHE A 271 9.11 26.90 23.25
N PRO A 272 8.69 28.07 23.74
CA PRO A 272 8.92 28.50 25.13
C PRO A 272 8.19 27.66 26.18
N GLN A 273 7.18 26.90 25.79
CA GLN A 273 6.40 26.02 26.69
C GLN A 273 6.67 24.52 26.47
N SER A 274 7.72 24.18 25.72
CA SER A 274 8.03 22.78 25.41
C SER A 274 8.68 22.08 26.61
N ARG A 275 8.46 20.77 26.67
CA ARG A 275 9.15 19.92 27.68
C ARG A 275 10.66 19.88 27.45
N GLU A 276 11.07 19.97 26.22
CA GLU A 276 12.47 19.99 25.79
C GLU A 276 13.20 21.21 26.34
N LEU A 277 12.55 22.36 26.37
CA LEU A 277 13.12 23.56 27.02
C LEU A 277 13.26 23.37 28.53
N LEU A 278 12.23 22.82 29.19
CA LEU A 278 12.30 22.52 30.61
C LEU A 278 13.42 21.51 30.92
N SER A 279 13.62 20.48 30.09
CA SER A 279 14.71 19.51 30.21
C SER A 279 16.07 20.20 30.07
N TYR A 280 16.22 21.10 29.10
CA TYR A 280 17.44 21.90 28.94
C TYR A 280 17.75 22.75 30.17
N GLU A 281 16.77 23.48 30.70
CA GLU A 281 16.92 24.39 31.85
C GLU A 281 17.24 23.65 33.15
N ARG A 282 16.76 22.41 33.28
CA ARG A 282 17.09 21.53 34.42
C ARG A 282 18.42 20.78 34.24
N GLY A 283 19.04 20.85 33.06
CA GLY A 283 20.24 20.08 32.75
C GLY A 283 19.98 18.58 32.59
N ALA A 284 18.74 18.17 32.28
CA ALA A 284 18.32 16.77 32.17
C ALA A 284 18.67 16.18 30.79
N PHE A 285 19.96 16.13 30.46
CA PHE A 285 20.42 15.72 29.14
C PHE A 285 20.44 14.19 28.92
N ASP A 286 20.33 13.43 29.97
CA ASP A 286 20.44 11.97 29.94
C ASP A 286 19.06 11.27 30.07
N GLU A 287 17.98 12.06 30.05
CA GLU A 287 16.59 11.61 30.05
C GLU A 287 16.07 11.41 28.63
#